data_39cd64cbb7cce716f8088b8aa6d964e8
#
_entry.id   39cd64cbb7cce716f8088b8aa6d964e8
#
_cell.length_a   1.000
_cell.length_b   1.000
_cell.length_c   1.000
_cell.angle_alpha   90.00
_cell.angle_beta   90.00
_cell.angle_gamma   90.00
#
_symmetry.space_group_name_H-M   'P 1'
#
loop_
_entity.id
_entity.type
_entity.pdbx_description
1 polymer ?
#
loop_
_entity_poly.entity_id
_entity_poly.type
_entity_poly.pdbx_seq_one_letter_code
_entity_poly.pdbx_strand_id
1 'polypeptide(L)'
;MQRKQVAIRFFTYGVMAIATVVGVIVCIGWAMGYRFDLMSGQLSQVALLQFNTFPTGAVVDINGASLSTRTPTRSNIKTGQTKVSMSLTGYRGWSKTVSALPSSVRWLDYARLVPQNVKTESVKTFTNVVDMLPTPDRKWAAVLTNESTGDTTLVDLADPKQIKFSVIELSNLHLATDGESKFKIIEWDKDSRYLLVKHQLGDQAEYLEYDRQDKITRNLSSDFGLELTELHFSNAGGDVIYTLTGADLRKINYADKSISAPLATGVTSYVLLGDSGRIVYLSKKMGGSKTSQVISIYDDGKITKLKTYDDAKTTLIGFFRNNDIDYLAVGRGEMVSVYPDPLKRQRQSHDFNKSVAYLSSPGGIDWMKVNPTGRFVLAGKGNKVVCYDVETTENYSFELA
;
A
#
# COMPACT_ATOMS: atom_id res chain seq x y z
N MET A 1 -40.87 -14.42 65.61
CA MET A 1 -40.36 -15.14 64.38
C MET A 1 -40.21 -14.24 63.16
N GLN A 2 -41.09 -13.28 62.90
CA GLN A 2 -41.06 -12.43 61.70
C GLN A 2 -39.80 -11.57 61.54
N ARG A 3 -39.27 -10.97 62.60
CA ARG A 3 -38.06 -10.09 62.53
C ARG A 3 -36.81 -10.83 62.06
N LYS A 4 -36.60 -12.08 62.42
CA LYS A 4 -35.49 -12.91 61.99
C LYS A 4 -35.58 -13.23 60.46
N GLN A 5 -36.75 -13.48 59.95
CA GLN A 5 -36.97 -13.78 58.52
C GLN A 5 -36.73 -12.52 57.64
N VAL A 6 -37.13 -11.35 58.13
CA VAL A 6 -36.89 -10.08 57.44
C VAL A 6 -35.38 -9.77 57.38
N ALA A 7 -34.68 -9.93 58.50
CA ALA A 7 -33.23 -9.73 58.58
C ALA A 7 -32.45 -10.67 57.64
N ILE A 8 -32.85 -11.95 57.54
CA ILE A 8 -32.23 -12.92 56.62
C ILE A 8 -32.46 -12.51 55.16
N ARG A 9 -33.68 -12.04 54.79
CA ARG A 9 -33.97 -11.56 53.44
C ARG A 9 -33.12 -10.34 53.09
N PHE A 10 -32.99 -9.34 53.94
CA PHE A 10 -32.12 -8.18 53.69
C PHE A 10 -30.65 -8.57 53.55
N PHE A 11 -30.17 -9.51 54.37
CA PHE A 11 -28.82 -10.02 54.28
C PHE A 11 -28.61 -10.77 52.93
N THR A 12 -29.57 -11.62 52.54
CA THR A 12 -29.49 -12.33 51.25
C THR A 12 -29.47 -11.37 50.06
N TYR A 13 -30.35 -10.34 50.07
CA TYR A 13 -30.32 -9.32 48.99
C TYR A 13 -29.04 -8.50 48.98
N GLY A 14 -28.50 -8.17 50.16
CA GLY A 14 -27.20 -7.49 50.25
C GLY A 14 -26.06 -8.33 49.66
N VAL A 15 -25.99 -9.62 49.99
CA VAL A 15 -25.00 -10.55 49.42
C VAL A 15 -25.17 -10.70 47.90
N MET A 16 -26.42 -10.82 47.44
CA MET A 16 -26.69 -10.90 45.97
C MET A 16 -26.26 -9.61 45.27
N ALA A 17 -26.56 -8.45 45.83
CA ALA A 17 -26.15 -7.17 45.23
C ALA A 17 -24.62 -7.03 45.17
N ILE A 18 -23.91 -7.39 46.22
CA ILE A 18 -22.44 -7.39 46.25
C ILE A 18 -21.89 -8.39 45.20
N ALA A 19 -22.42 -9.60 45.17
CA ALA A 19 -22.00 -10.61 44.18
C ALA A 19 -22.20 -10.14 42.74
N THR A 20 -23.33 -9.47 42.48
CA THR A 20 -23.60 -8.89 41.13
C THR A 20 -22.59 -7.82 40.78
N VAL A 21 -22.31 -6.87 41.69
CA VAL A 21 -21.33 -5.80 41.48
C VAL A 21 -19.92 -6.38 41.24
N VAL A 22 -19.50 -7.36 42.06
CA VAL A 22 -18.22 -8.04 41.90
C VAL A 22 -18.17 -8.76 40.53
N GLY A 23 -19.26 -9.46 40.16
CA GLY A 23 -19.38 -10.13 38.87
C GLY A 23 -19.22 -9.15 37.69
N VAL A 24 -19.87 -7.99 37.77
CA VAL A 24 -19.73 -6.94 36.74
C VAL A 24 -18.29 -6.41 36.65
N ILE A 25 -17.64 -6.14 37.78
CA ILE A 25 -16.23 -5.68 37.81
C ILE A 25 -15.31 -6.74 37.17
N VAL A 26 -15.49 -8.00 37.50
CA VAL A 26 -14.72 -9.10 36.94
C VAL A 26 -14.95 -9.20 35.41
N CYS A 27 -16.19 -9.10 34.95
CA CYS A 27 -16.53 -9.13 33.52
C CYS A 27 -15.91 -7.94 32.79
N ILE A 28 -15.96 -6.74 33.34
CA ILE A 28 -15.32 -5.54 32.77
C ILE A 28 -13.80 -5.75 32.70
N GLY A 29 -13.18 -6.17 33.77
CA GLY A 29 -11.74 -6.46 33.80
C GLY A 29 -11.35 -7.49 32.73
N TRP A 30 -12.17 -8.53 32.58
CA TRP A 30 -11.97 -9.58 31.58
C TRP A 30 -12.10 -9.04 30.14
N ALA A 31 -13.08 -8.19 29.89
CA ALA A 31 -13.28 -7.51 28.62
C ALA A 31 -12.13 -6.53 28.29
N MET A 32 -11.56 -5.89 29.30
CA MET A 32 -10.37 -5.04 29.20
C MET A 32 -9.04 -5.82 29.06
N GLY A 33 -9.10 -7.16 28.88
CA GLY A 33 -7.93 -8.00 28.68
C GLY A 33 -7.14 -8.33 29.93
N TYR A 34 -7.65 -8.02 31.12
CA TYR A 34 -7.00 -8.44 32.37
C TYR A 34 -7.14 -9.94 32.57
N ARG A 35 -6.03 -10.60 32.88
CA ARG A 35 -5.95 -12.02 33.20
C ARG A 35 -5.15 -12.20 34.45
N PHE A 36 -5.65 -13.04 35.32
CA PHE A 36 -4.95 -13.43 36.55
C PHE A 36 -3.97 -14.56 36.21
N ASP A 37 -2.70 -14.31 36.39
CA ASP A 37 -1.65 -15.32 36.19
C ASP A 37 -1.51 -16.13 37.50
N LEU A 38 -1.99 -17.36 37.47
CA LEU A 38 -1.99 -18.26 38.66
C LEU A 38 -0.58 -18.61 39.14
N MET A 39 0.43 -18.52 38.28
CA MET A 39 1.81 -18.85 38.63
C MET A 39 2.51 -17.66 39.35
N SER A 40 2.27 -16.44 38.88
CA SER A 40 2.90 -15.25 39.44
C SER A 40 2.02 -14.52 40.47
N GLY A 41 0.74 -14.88 40.56
CA GLY A 41 -0.23 -14.23 41.43
C GLY A 41 -0.55 -12.78 41.01
N GLN A 42 -0.16 -12.37 39.80
CA GLN A 42 -0.31 -11.00 39.31
C GLN A 42 -1.42 -10.86 38.29
N LEU A 43 -2.11 -9.73 38.33
CA LEU A 43 -3.07 -9.33 37.31
C LEU A 43 -2.31 -8.65 36.17
N SER A 44 -2.33 -9.22 35.01
CA SER A 44 -1.64 -8.67 33.82
C SER A 44 -2.60 -8.47 32.65
N GLN A 45 -2.38 -7.40 31.88
CA GLN A 45 -3.08 -7.21 30.63
C GLN A 45 -2.43 -8.05 29.53
N VAL A 46 -3.28 -8.67 28.70
CA VAL A 46 -2.85 -9.50 27.59
C VAL A 46 -3.35 -8.96 26.25
N ALA A 47 -2.64 -9.30 25.19
CA ALA A 47 -3.06 -9.16 23.82
C ALA A 47 -3.25 -10.56 23.20
N LEU A 48 -4.13 -10.70 22.25
CA LEU A 48 -4.31 -11.93 21.47
C LEU A 48 -3.52 -11.83 20.19
N LEU A 49 -2.56 -12.75 19.98
CA LEU A 49 -1.91 -12.94 18.69
C LEU A 49 -2.52 -14.13 17.96
N GLN A 50 -2.84 -13.94 16.69
CA GLN A 50 -3.26 -14.99 15.77
C GLN A 50 -2.15 -15.23 14.75
N PHE A 51 -1.75 -16.48 14.59
CA PHE A 51 -0.64 -16.88 13.75
C PHE A 51 -1.14 -17.73 12.59
N ASN A 52 -0.77 -17.34 11.38
CA ASN A 52 -0.96 -18.15 10.20
C ASN A 52 0.30 -18.07 9.33
N THR A 53 0.60 -19.17 8.64
CA THR A 53 1.73 -19.25 7.70
C THR A 53 1.28 -19.86 6.39
N PHE A 54 2.03 -19.55 5.35
CA PHE A 54 1.91 -20.27 4.10
C PHE A 54 3.29 -20.87 3.75
N PRO A 55 3.40 -22.22 3.64
CA PRO A 55 2.38 -23.22 3.99
C PRO A 55 2.06 -23.25 5.49
N THR A 56 0.91 -23.81 5.84
CA THR A 56 0.46 -23.99 7.22
C THR A 56 1.24 -25.13 7.92
N GLY A 57 1.05 -25.27 9.23
CA GLY A 57 1.70 -26.35 10.02
C GLY A 57 3.04 -25.96 10.63
N ALA A 58 3.41 -24.68 10.61
CA ALA A 58 4.63 -24.20 11.24
C ALA A 58 4.55 -24.22 12.77
N VAL A 59 5.67 -24.50 13.41
CA VAL A 59 5.87 -24.31 14.86
C VAL A 59 5.99 -22.82 15.12
N VAL A 60 5.33 -22.35 16.18
CA VAL A 60 5.37 -20.93 16.60
C VAL A 60 6.13 -20.83 17.91
N ASP A 61 7.15 -19.99 17.97
CA ASP A 61 7.89 -19.65 19.17
C ASP A 61 7.61 -18.20 19.55
N ILE A 62 7.34 -17.96 20.83
CA ILE A 62 7.11 -16.65 21.41
C ILE A 62 8.19 -16.41 22.48
N ASN A 63 9.06 -15.43 22.25
CA ASN A 63 10.21 -15.12 23.13
C ASN A 63 11.06 -16.37 23.47
N GLY A 64 11.18 -17.32 22.51
CA GLY A 64 11.94 -18.55 22.67
C GLY A 64 11.17 -19.73 23.29
N ALA A 65 9.89 -19.55 23.62
CA ALA A 65 9.02 -20.64 24.09
C ALA A 65 8.10 -21.10 22.95
N SER A 66 8.17 -22.38 22.61
CA SER A 66 7.33 -22.98 21.56
C SER A 66 5.91 -23.21 22.03
N LEU A 67 4.93 -22.88 21.19
CA LEU A 67 3.54 -23.27 21.40
C LEU A 67 3.36 -24.76 21.12
N SER A 68 2.45 -25.40 21.86
CA SER A 68 2.09 -26.80 21.64
C SER A 68 1.30 -27.03 20.34
N THR A 69 0.73 -25.97 19.78
CA THR A 69 -0.08 -26.00 18.54
C THR A 69 0.68 -25.39 17.38
N ARG A 70 0.40 -25.86 16.16
CA ARG A 70 0.99 -25.37 14.92
C ARG A 70 0.05 -24.38 14.23
N THR A 71 0.58 -23.60 13.28
CA THR A 71 -0.22 -22.67 12.48
C THR A 71 -1.26 -23.39 11.60
N PRO A 72 -2.51 -22.89 11.51
CA PRO A 72 -3.03 -21.68 12.16
C PRO A 72 -3.32 -21.89 13.66
N THR A 73 -2.89 -20.94 14.48
CA THR A 73 -3.08 -20.99 15.93
C THR A 73 -3.19 -19.59 16.54
N ARG A 74 -3.48 -19.53 17.82
CA ARG A 74 -3.56 -18.27 18.56
C ARG A 74 -3.02 -18.42 19.98
N SER A 75 -2.51 -17.32 20.53
CA SER A 75 -2.04 -17.30 21.93
C SER A 75 -2.25 -15.93 22.54
N ASN A 76 -2.58 -15.93 23.83
CA ASN A 76 -2.54 -14.71 24.64
C ASN A 76 -1.08 -14.45 25.05
N ILE A 77 -0.65 -13.23 24.90
CA ILE A 77 0.69 -12.80 25.27
C ILE A 77 0.63 -11.59 26.20
N LYS A 78 1.65 -11.39 27.00
CA LYS A 78 1.81 -10.16 27.79
C LYS A 78 2.02 -8.97 26.87
N THR A 79 1.52 -7.81 27.29
CA THR A 79 1.70 -6.55 26.54
C THR A 79 3.16 -6.14 26.48
N GLY A 80 3.57 -5.47 25.41
CA GLY A 80 4.93 -5.03 25.18
C GLY A 80 5.56 -5.61 23.91
N GLN A 81 6.87 -5.51 23.81
CA GLN A 81 7.62 -6.06 22.68
C GLN A 81 7.73 -7.57 22.82
N THR A 82 7.34 -8.29 21.77
CA THR A 82 7.32 -9.74 21.74
C THR A 82 8.00 -10.22 20.46
N LYS A 83 9.03 -11.03 20.59
CA LYS A 83 9.66 -11.69 19.46
C LYS A 83 8.89 -12.97 19.11
N VAL A 84 8.41 -13.03 17.89
CA VAL A 84 7.72 -14.20 17.32
C VAL A 84 8.59 -14.82 16.27
N SER A 85 8.77 -16.14 16.28
CA SER A 85 9.36 -16.89 15.18
C SER A 85 8.46 -18.05 14.77
N MET A 86 8.46 -18.35 13.47
CA MET A 86 7.69 -19.43 12.89
C MET A 86 8.62 -20.26 12.02
N SER A 87 8.62 -21.57 12.23
CA SER A 87 9.53 -22.49 11.54
C SER A 87 8.79 -23.73 11.04
N LEU A 88 9.18 -24.19 9.86
CA LEU A 88 8.68 -25.41 9.25
C LEU A 88 9.85 -26.14 8.59
N THR A 89 9.92 -27.45 8.78
CA THR A 89 11.01 -28.28 8.20
C THR A 89 11.06 -28.09 6.69
N GLY A 90 12.26 -27.87 6.14
CA GLY A 90 12.48 -27.60 4.72
C GLY A 90 12.26 -26.15 4.27
N TYR A 91 11.92 -25.27 5.20
CA TYR A 91 11.70 -23.84 4.94
C TYR A 91 12.64 -22.97 5.76
N ARG A 92 12.93 -21.78 5.26
CA ARG A 92 13.63 -20.73 6.02
C ARG A 92 12.72 -20.23 7.14
N GLY A 93 13.27 -20.08 8.35
CA GLY A 93 12.53 -19.55 9.48
C GLY A 93 12.10 -18.09 9.23
N TRP A 94 10.91 -17.75 9.67
CA TRP A 94 10.40 -16.39 9.70
C TRP A 94 10.44 -15.88 11.14
N SER A 95 10.88 -14.65 11.36
CA SER A 95 10.87 -14.05 12.70
C SER A 95 10.57 -12.57 12.63
N LYS A 96 9.87 -12.07 13.65
CA LYS A 96 9.52 -10.65 13.80
C LYS A 96 9.32 -10.28 15.24
N THR A 97 9.70 -9.04 15.60
CA THR A 97 9.32 -8.43 16.87
C THR A 97 8.07 -7.60 16.65
N VAL A 98 7.04 -7.83 17.44
CA VAL A 98 5.76 -7.12 17.38
C VAL A 98 5.45 -6.45 18.68
N SER A 99 4.86 -5.24 18.63
CA SER A 99 4.35 -4.56 19.82
C SER A 99 2.92 -4.99 20.09
N ALA A 100 2.70 -5.63 21.24
CA ALA A 100 1.39 -6.07 21.69
C ALA A 100 0.78 -5.02 22.60
N LEU A 101 -0.29 -4.36 22.13
CA LEU A 101 -1.03 -3.39 22.93
C LEU A 101 -2.06 -4.08 23.83
N PRO A 102 -2.40 -3.52 24.98
CA PRO A 102 -3.42 -4.07 25.87
C PRO A 102 -4.75 -4.30 25.14
N SER A 103 -5.40 -5.42 25.41
CA SER A 103 -6.71 -5.78 24.86
C SER A 103 -6.82 -5.77 23.32
N SER A 104 -5.68 -5.80 22.62
CA SER A 104 -5.65 -5.81 21.16
C SER A 104 -5.60 -7.23 20.61
N VAL A 105 -6.15 -7.38 19.39
CA VAL A 105 -5.95 -8.58 18.56
C VAL A 105 -4.99 -8.21 17.45
N ARG A 106 -3.91 -8.95 17.31
CA ARG A 106 -2.93 -8.80 16.22
C ARG A 106 -2.93 -10.05 15.36
N TRP A 107 -3.04 -9.84 14.06
CA TRP A 107 -2.99 -10.88 13.06
C TRP A 107 -1.58 -10.95 12.46
N LEU A 108 -0.96 -12.13 12.57
CA LEU A 108 0.30 -12.46 11.91
C LEU A 108 0.00 -13.56 10.87
N ASP A 109 -0.82 -13.21 9.87
CA ASP A 109 -1.34 -14.11 8.84
C ASP A 109 -0.60 -13.99 7.49
N TYR A 110 0.42 -13.14 7.45
CA TYR A 110 1.20 -12.83 6.27
C TYR A 110 2.56 -13.55 6.19
N ALA A 111 2.86 -14.42 7.15
CA ALA A 111 4.14 -15.13 7.17
C ALA A 111 4.19 -16.17 6.05
N ARG A 112 4.92 -15.84 4.97
CA ARG A 112 5.22 -16.77 3.89
C ARG A 112 6.58 -17.39 4.14
N LEU A 113 6.59 -18.69 4.35
CA LEU A 113 7.83 -19.45 4.56
C LEU A 113 8.42 -19.81 3.19
N VAL A 114 9.67 -19.47 2.99
CA VAL A 114 10.38 -19.73 1.73
C VAL A 114 11.09 -21.08 1.85
N PRO A 115 10.95 -22.00 0.88
CA PRO A 115 11.69 -23.26 0.87
C PRO A 115 13.22 -23.01 0.97
N GLN A 116 13.93 -23.83 1.72
CA GLN A 116 15.39 -23.74 1.81
C GLN A 116 16.05 -24.07 0.47
N ASN A 117 15.52 -25.06 -0.22
CA ASN A 117 15.98 -25.48 -1.54
C ASN A 117 14.90 -25.14 -2.58
N VAL A 118 15.06 -24.00 -3.24
CA VAL A 118 14.20 -23.61 -4.35
C VAL A 118 14.79 -24.19 -5.63
N LYS A 119 14.05 -25.09 -6.26
CA LYS A 119 14.37 -25.48 -7.64
C LYS A 119 13.89 -24.38 -8.57
N THR A 120 14.80 -23.82 -9.32
CA THR A 120 14.49 -22.82 -10.36
C THR A 120 14.66 -23.47 -11.73
N GLU A 121 13.70 -23.22 -12.60
CA GLU A 121 13.75 -23.62 -13.99
C GLU A 121 13.61 -22.36 -14.84
N SER A 122 14.48 -22.20 -15.83
CA SER A 122 14.39 -21.10 -16.78
C SER A 122 13.37 -21.44 -17.86
N VAL A 123 12.26 -20.71 -17.91
CA VAL A 123 11.19 -20.95 -18.88
C VAL A 123 11.48 -20.20 -20.18
N LYS A 124 11.96 -18.96 -20.06
CA LYS A 124 12.32 -18.09 -21.20
C LYS A 124 13.35 -17.05 -20.73
N THR A 125 14.28 -16.75 -21.59
CA THR A 125 15.21 -15.63 -21.42
C THR A 125 14.80 -14.50 -22.37
N PHE A 126 14.68 -13.31 -21.85
CA PHE A 126 14.51 -12.09 -22.63
C PHE A 126 15.85 -11.37 -22.70
N THR A 127 16.20 -10.89 -23.89
CA THR A 127 17.36 -10.02 -24.10
C THR A 127 16.89 -8.56 -24.10
N ASN A 128 17.72 -7.67 -23.58
CA ASN A 128 17.48 -6.23 -23.59
C ASN A 128 16.13 -5.82 -22.94
N VAL A 129 15.81 -6.38 -21.79
CA VAL A 129 14.62 -5.96 -21.05
C VAL A 129 14.77 -4.50 -20.64
N VAL A 130 13.89 -3.65 -21.14
CA VAL A 130 13.81 -2.22 -20.84
C VAL A 130 12.91 -1.99 -19.63
N ASP A 131 11.76 -2.65 -19.60
CA ASP A 131 10.77 -2.50 -18.56
C ASP A 131 9.95 -3.78 -18.39
N MET A 132 9.45 -4.03 -17.18
CA MET A 132 8.57 -5.16 -16.89
C MET A 132 7.56 -4.77 -15.81
N LEU A 133 6.30 -5.03 -16.09
CA LEU A 133 5.22 -4.71 -15.15
C LEU A 133 4.24 -5.89 -15.00
N PRO A 134 4.16 -6.53 -13.82
CA PRO A 134 3.15 -7.53 -13.55
C PRO A 134 1.78 -6.89 -13.34
N THR A 135 0.72 -7.64 -13.65
CA THR A 135 -0.66 -7.23 -13.34
C THR A 135 -0.93 -7.21 -11.84
N PRO A 136 -1.91 -6.42 -11.35
CA PRO A 136 -2.33 -6.42 -9.94
C PRO A 136 -2.69 -7.82 -9.39
N ASP A 137 -3.35 -8.66 -10.20
CA ASP A 137 -3.69 -10.05 -9.85
C ASP A 137 -2.51 -11.03 -9.95
N ARG A 138 -1.34 -10.57 -10.47
CA ARG A 138 -0.10 -11.34 -10.66
C ARG A 138 -0.22 -12.56 -11.59
N LYS A 139 -1.25 -12.59 -12.43
CA LYS A 139 -1.44 -13.68 -13.41
C LYS A 139 -0.83 -13.36 -14.76
N TRP A 140 -0.44 -12.10 -14.98
CA TRP A 140 0.17 -11.65 -16.22
C TRP A 140 1.36 -10.72 -15.92
N ALA A 141 2.24 -10.60 -16.91
CA ALA A 141 3.26 -9.56 -16.93
C ALA A 141 3.46 -9.05 -18.36
N ALA A 142 3.66 -7.75 -18.52
CA ALA A 142 4.13 -7.15 -19.75
C ALA A 142 5.64 -6.96 -19.66
N VAL A 143 6.37 -7.36 -20.71
CA VAL A 143 7.83 -7.24 -20.81
C VAL A 143 8.15 -6.45 -22.06
N LEU A 144 8.66 -5.24 -21.89
CA LEU A 144 9.14 -4.37 -22.98
C LEU A 144 10.62 -4.70 -23.25
N THR A 145 10.94 -5.11 -24.46
CA THR A 145 12.30 -5.51 -24.87
C THR A 145 12.97 -4.54 -25.82
N ASN A 146 12.22 -3.64 -26.42
CA ASN A 146 12.74 -2.59 -27.29
C ASN A 146 11.95 -1.30 -27.08
N GLU A 147 12.63 -0.28 -26.52
CA GLU A 147 11.97 1.00 -26.25
C GLU A 147 11.67 1.81 -27.51
N SER A 148 12.41 1.60 -28.60
CA SER A 148 12.20 2.37 -29.83
C SER A 148 11.05 1.85 -30.69
N THR A 149 10.79 0.55 -30.67
CA THR A 149 9.71 -0.08 -31.46
C THR A 149 8.50 -0.44 -30.61
N GLY A 150 8.62 -0.41 -29.30
CA GLY A 150 7.56 -0.80 -28.39
C GLY A 150 7.34 -2.31 -28.29
N ASP A 151 8.34 -3.13 -28.72
CA ASP A 151 8.22 -4.59 -28.68
C ASP A 151 7.92 -5.10 -27.28
N THR A 152 6.70 -5.50 -27.08
CA THR A 152 6.19 -5.93 -25.78
C THR A 152 5.64 -7.35 -25.85
N THR A 153 6.07 -8.19 -24.90
CA THR A 153 5.55 -9.55 -24.76
C THR A 153 4.69 -9.63 -23.51
N LEU A 154 3.47 -10.17 -23.64
CA LEU A 154 2.66 -10.62 -22.51
C LEU A 154 3.06 -12.02 -22.11
N VAL A 155 3.27 -12.19 -20.82
CA VAL A 155 3.55 -13.46 -20.16
C VAL A 155 2.33 -13.87 -19.35
N ASP A 156 1.71 -14.99 -19.67
CA ASP A 156 0.62 -15.60 -18.90
C ASP A 156 1.20 -16.49 -17.80
N LEU A 157 1.04 -16.06 -16.56
CA LEU A 157 1.53 -16.70 -15.35
C LEU A 157 0.42 -17.42 -14.58
N ALA A 158 -0.80 -17.50 -15.13
CA ALA A 158 -1.96 -18.06 -14.45
C ALA A 158 -1.78 -19.56 -14.12
N ASP A 159 -1.16 -20.30 -15.05
CA ASP A 159 -0.75 -21.70 -14.81
C ASP A 159 0.79 -21.79 -14.80
N PRO A 160 1.42 -21.97 -13.62
CA PRO A 160 2.86 -22.10 -13.54
C PRO A 160 3.47 -23.29 -14.32
N LYS A 161 2.65 -24.27 -14.68
CA LYS A 161 3.08 -25.43 -15.47
C LYS A 161 3.02 -25.19 -16.97
N GLN A 162 2.26 -24.18 -17.40
CA GLN A 162 2.04 -23.86 -18.81
C GLN A 162 2.10 -22.35 -19.05
N ILE A 163 3.27 -21.77 -18.84
CA ILE A 163 3.49 -20.35 -19.07
C ILE A 163 3.42 -20.08 -20.59
N LYS A 164 2.57 -19.14 -20.99
CA LYS A 164 2.36 -18.75 -22.38
C LYS A 164 2.91 -17.35 -22.64
N PHE A 165 3.32 -17.14 -23.86
CA PHE A 165 3.89 -15.88 -24.34
C PHE A 165 3.11 -15.42 -25.57
N SER A 166 2.71 -14.15 -25.59
CA SER A 166 2.09 -13.51 -26.75
C SER A 166 2.68 -12.12 -26.97
N VAL A 167 2.92 -11.77 -28.22
CA VAL A 167 3.39 -10.42 -28.56
C VAL A 167 2.20 -9.47 -28.56
N ILE A 168 2.39 -8.27 -28.02
CA ILE A 168 1.45 -7.15 -28.17
C ILE A 168 1.82 -6.42 -29.46
N GLU A 169 0.84 -6.27 -30.32
CA GLU A 169 0.93 -5.38 -31.47
C GLU A 169 0.25 -4.06 -31.10
N LEU A 170 1.06 -3.02 -30.84
CA LEU A 170 0.55 -1.67 -30.64
C LEU A 170 0.13 -1.11 -31.99
N SER A 171 -1.14 -0.78 -32.13
CA SER A 171 -1.73 -0.18 -33.31
C SER A 171 -2.24 1.23 -33.01
N ASN A 172 -2.77 1.93 -34.05
CA ASN A 172 -3.32 3.29 -33.90
C ASN A 172 -2.32 4.33 -33.38
N LEU A 173 -1.04 4.15 -33.70
CA LEU A 173 0.00 5.14 -33.44
C LEU A 173 -0.18 6.32 -34.38
N HIS A 174 -0.03 7.54 -33.84
CA HIS A 174 -0.05 8.79 -34.60
C HIS A 174 1.35 9.40 -34.72
N LEU A 175 2.20 9.14 -33.73
CA LEU A 175 3.60 9.53 -33.79
C LEU A 175 4.41 8.48 -34.57
N ALA A 176 5.42 8.92 -35.28
CA ALA A 176 6.33 8.02 -35.99
C ALA A 176 7.14 7.16 -35.02
N THR A 177 7.51 5.95 -35.44
CA THR A 177 8.36 5.03 -34.69
C THR A 177 9.77 5.03 -35.28
N ASP A 178 10.50 6.11 -35.12
CA ASP A 178 11.90 6.24 -35.57
C ASP A 178 12.90 6.08 -34.39
N GLY A 179 14.18 6.31 -34.63
CA GLY A 179 15.23 6.12 -33.66
C GLY A 179 15.18 7.04 -32.42
N GLU A 180 14.36 8.08 -32.42
CA GLU A 180 14.08 8.95 -31.28
C GLU A 180 12.84 8.54 -30.50
N SER A 181 12.10 7.56 -31.02
CA SER A 181 10.89 7.04 -30.39
C SER A 181 11.20 6.27 -29.10
N LYS A 182 10.39 6.48 -28.06
CA LYS A 182 10.53 5.79 -26.79
C LYS A 182 9.18 5.33 -26.27
N PHE A 183 9.06 4.03 -26.08
CA PHE A 183 7.92 3.42 -25.41
C PHE A 183 8.23 3.16 -23.94
N LYS A 184 7.23 3.33 -23.09
CA LYS A 184 7.29 3.03 -21.67
C LYS A 184 5.98 2.42 -21.20
N ILE A 185 6.06 1.32 -20.47
CA ILE A 185 4.91 0.75 -19.76
C ILE A 185 4.61 1.65 -18.55
N ILE A 186 3.38 2.10 -18.40
CA ILE A 186 2.99 2.99 -17.31
C ILE A 186 2.34 2.20 -16.19
N GLU A 187 1.20 1.56 -16.45
CA GLU A 187 0.47 0.80 -15.45
C GLU A 187 -0.53 -0.18 -16.09
N TRP A 188 -1.00 -1.11 -15.27
CA TRP A 188 -2.20 -1.90 -15.54
C TRP A 188 -3.38 -1.29 -14.78
N ASP A 189 -4.57 -1.41 -15.36
CA ASP A 189 -5.79 -1.16 -14.59
C ASP A 189 -5.95 -2.19 -13.45
N LYS A 190 -6.82 -1.89 -12.48
CA LYS A 190 -7.03 -2.75 -11.31
C LYS A 190 -7.54 -4.15 -11.67
N ASP A 191 -8.28 -4.27 -12.77
CA ASP A 191 -8.89 -5.52 -13.22
C ASP A 191 -7.94 -6.34 -14.10
N SER A 192 -6.69 -5.88 -14.26
CA SER A 192 -5.65 -6.57 -15.04
C SER A 192 -6.03 -6.79 -16.51
N ARG A 193 -6.88 -5.91 -17.04
CA ARG A 193 -7.37 -5.97 -18.42
C ARG A 193 -6.66 -5.00 -19.33
N TYR A 194 -6.54 -3.75 -18.92
CA TYR A 194 -5.99 -2.67 -19.73
C TYR A 194 -4.56 -2.34 -19.33
N LEU A 195 -3.67 -2.29 -20.34
CA LEU A 195 -2.28 -1.85 -20.19
C LEU A 195 -2.13 -0.45 -20.77
N LEU A 196 -1.66 0.48 -19.95
CA LEU A 196 -1.33 1.82 -20.38
C LEU A 196 0.14 1.89 -20.80
N VAL A 197 0.36 2.36 -22.03
CA VAL A 197 1.69 2.53 -22.62
C VAL A 197 1.83 3.98 -23.07
N LYS A 198 2.93 4.62 -22.71
CA LYS A 198 3.33 5.93 -23.22
C LYS A 198 4.26 5.72 -24.41
N HIS A 199 3.97 6.35 -25.53
CA HIS A 199 4.85 6.52 -26.66
C HIS A 199 5.28 7.98 -26.74
N GLN A 200 6.58 8.22 -26.82
CA GLN A 200 7.17 9.56 -26.86
C GLN A 200 8.11 9.69 -28.04
N LEU A 201 7.98 10.77 -28.79
CA LEU A 201 8.84 11.15 -29.89
C LEU A 201 9.29 12.60 -29.68
N GLY A 202 10.54 12.82 -29.29
CA GLY A 202 11.04 14.12 -28.87
C GLY A 202 10.20 14.72 -27.73
N ASP A 203 9.65 15.91 -27.94
CA ASP A 203 8.79 16.59 -26.96
C ASP A 203 7.31 16.16 -27.05
N GLN A 204 6.92 15.41 -28.07
CA GLN A 204 5.56 14.91 -28.26
C GLN A 204 5.37 13.58 -27.56
N ALA A 205 4.16 13.34 -27.03
CA ALA A 205 3.80 12.07 -26.42
C ALA A 205 2.36 11.70 -26.74
N GLU A 206 2.11 10.42 -26.89
CA GLU A 206 0.78 9.85 -26.97
C GLU A 206 0.63 8.71 -25.96
N TYR A 207 -0.58 8.47 -25.51
CA TYR A 207 -0.92 7.41 -24.58
C TYR A 207 -1.81 6.39 -25.26
N LEU A 208 -1.38 5.13 -25.17
CA LEU A 208 -2.02 3.98 -25.77
C LEU A 208 -2.59 3.10 -24.65
N GLU A 209 -3.81 2.64 -24.84
CA GLU A 209 -4.46 1.64 -23.99
C GLU A 209 -4.56 0.34 -24.78
N TYR A 210 -3.92 -0.70 -24.30
CA TYR A 210 -4.05 -2.04 -24.87
C TYR A 210 -5.01 -2.89 -24.06
N ASP A 211 -6.11 -3.33 -24.68
CA ASP A 211 -7.05 -4.31 -24.11
C ASP A 211 -6.51 -5.72 -24.31
N ARG A 212 -6.11 -6.36 -23.20
CA ARG A 212 -5.57 -7.72 -23.22
C ARG A 212 -6.60 -8.78 -23.64
N GLN A 213 -7.89 -8.58 -23.37
CA GLN A 213 -8.93 -9.53 -23.70
C GLN A 213 -9.31 -9.46 -25.17
N ASP A 214 -9.56 -8.26 -25.66
CA ASP A 214 -10.00 -8.04 -27.03
C ASP A 214 -8.83 -7.87 -28.00
N LYS A 215 -7.60 -7.71 -27.49
CA LYS A 215 -6.35 -7.48 -28.26
C LYS A 215 -6.42 -6.25 -29.15
N ILE A 216 -7.01 -5.19 -28.65
CA ILE A 216 -7.20 -3.93 -29.35
C ILE A 216 -6.37 -2.84 -28.65
N THR A 217 -5.73 -2.00 -29.46
CA THR A 217 -5.07 -0.78 -28.97
C THR A 217 -5.94 0.43 -29.30
N ARG A 218 -6.16 1.31 -28.31
CA ARG A 218 -6.79 2.62 -28.46
C ARG A 218 -5.73 3.69 -28.22
N ASN A 219 -5.81 4.78 -28.98
CA ASN A 219 -4.97 5.95 -28.77
C ASN A 219 -5.74 7.01 -27.99
N LEU A 220 -5.53 7.09 -26.68
CA LEU A 220 -6.26 7.98 -25.80
C LEU A 220 -5.99 9.45 -26.12
N SER A 221 -4.77 9.80 -26.55
CA SER A 221 -4.42 11.17 -26.90
C SER A 221 -5.21 11.66 -28.12
N SER A 222 -5.35 10.81 -29.14
CA SER A 222 -6.09 11.17 -30.35
C SER A 222 -7.60 11.18 -30.14
N ASP A 223 -8.12 10.24 -29.35
CA ASP A 223 -9.55 10.09 -29.11
C ASP A 223 -10.16 11.31 -28.40
N PHE A 224 -9.37 12.02 -27.59
CA PHE A 224 -9.81 13.23 -26.90
C PHE A 224 -9.23 14.52 -27.49
N GLY A 225 -8.26 14.44 -28.41
CA GLY A 225 -7.64 15.60 -29.01
C GLY A 225 -6.95 16.52 -28.02
N LEU A 226 -6.42 15.96 -26.91
CA LEU A 226 -5.79 16.69 -25.84
C LEU A 226 -4.32 16.31 -25.72
N GLU A 227 -3.51 17.29 -25.37
CA GLU A 227 -2.15 17.04 -24.90
C GLU A 227 -2.20 16.49 -23.49
N LEU A 228 -1.97 15.17 -23.35
CA LEU A 228 -1.94 14.45 -22.09
C LEU A 228 -0.47 14.33 -21.64
N THR A 229 -0.17 14.76 -20.41
CA THR A 229 1.21 14.74 -19.90
C THR A 229 1.45 13.69 -18.83
N GLU A 230 0.47 13.38 -18.02
CA GLU A 230 0.48 12.31 -17.02
C GLU A 230 -0.91 11.68 -16.98
N LEU A 231 -0.97 10.36 -17.00
CA LEU A 231 -2.25 9.66 -17.12
C LEU A 231 -2.23 8.41 -16.26
N HIS A 232 -3.30 8.22 -15.48
CA HIS A 232 -3.49 7.08 -14.61
C HIS A 232 -4.93 6.57 -14.64
N PHE A 233 -5.10 5.25 -14.63
CA PHE A 233 -6.40 4.64 -14.50
C PHE A 233 -7.02 4.94 -13.13
N SER A 234 -8.31 5.18 -13.13
CA SER A 234 -9.08 5.17 -11.89
C SER A 234 -9.21 3.74 -11.36
N ASN A 235 -9.11 3.59 -10.05
CA ASN A 235 -9.41 2.30 -9.43
C ASN A 235 -10.93 1.95 -9.44
N ALA A 236 -11.77 2.83 -9.98
CA ALA A 236 -13.21 2.56 -10.15
C ALA A 236 -13.55 1.80 -11.45
N GLY A 237 -12.53 1.48 -12.27
CA GLY A 237 -12.68 0.75 -13.55
C GLY A 237 -11.96 1.46 -14.70
N GLY A 238 -11.65 0.73 -15.77
CA GLY A 238 -10.88 1.21 -16.92
C GLY A 238 -11.54 2.32 -17.73
N ASP A 239 -12.83 2.59 -17.53
CA ASP A 239 -13.54 3.66 -18.24
C ASP A 239 -13.25 5.06 -17.69
N VAL A 240 -12.63 5.15 -16.52
CA VAL A 240 -12.32 6.42 -15.88
C VAL A 240 -10.82 6.59 -15.72
N ILE A 241 -10.33 7.69 -16.26
CA ILE A 241 -8.91 8.05 -16.30
C ILE A 241 -8.73 9.44 -15.69
N TYR A 242 -7.67 9.62 -14.95
CA TYR A 242 -7.22 10.93 -14.52
C TYR A 242 -5.98 11.32 -15.31
N THR A 243 -5.88 12.61 -15.66
CA THR A 243 -4.78 13.10 -16.49
C THR A 243 -4.42 14.53 -16.16
N LEU A 244 -3.20 14.92 -16.50
CA LEU A 244 -2.81 16.31 -16.61
C LEU A 244 -2.92 16.77 -18.07
N THR A 245 -3.57 17.90 -18.27
CA THR A 245 -3.56 18.67 -19.52
C THR A 245 -2.86 20.00 -19.24
N GLY A 246 -1.60 20.11 -19.66
CA GLY A 246 -0.73 21.13 -19.11
C GLY A 246 -0.53 20.95 -17.60
N ALA A 247 -0.98 21.92 -16.80
CA ALA A 247 -0.94 21.84 -15.33
C ALA A 247 -2.32 21.66 -14.70
N ASP A 248 -3.31 21.31 -15.47
CA ASP A 248 -4.70 21.10 -15.01
C ASP A 248 -4.96 19.60 -14.82
N LEU A 249 -5.31 19.20 -13.61
CA LEU A 249 -5.77 17.85 -13.31
C LEU A 249 -7.22 17.69 -13.74
N ARG A 250 -7.51 16.72 -14.58
CA ARG A 250 -8.84 16.44 -15.12
C ARG A 250 -9.20 14.97 -14.99
N LYS A 251 -10.50 14.70 -14.96
CA LYS A 251 -11.08 13.37 -15.07
C LYS A 251 -11.63 13.19 -16.47
N ILE A 252 -11.32 12.10 -17.11
CA ILE A 252 -11.89 11.65 -18.38
C ILE A 252 -12.75 10.44 -18.10
N ASN A 253 -13.96 10.42 -18.63
CA ASN A 253 -14.79 9.22 -18.69
C ASN A 253 -14.83 8.75 -20.13
N TYR A 254 -14.25 7.58 -20.37
CA TYR A 254 -14.11 7.02 -21.71
C TYR A 254 -15.44 6.51 -22.28
N ALA A 255 -16.31 5.99 -21.41
CA ALA A 255 -17.61 5.41 -21.82
C ALA A 255 -18.55 6.45 -22.43
N ASP A 256 -18.59 7.67 -21.89
CA ASP A 256 -19.44 8.78 -22.38
C ASP A 256 -18.65 9.85 -23.13
N LYS A 257 -17.33 9.63 -23.33
CA LYS A 257 -16.41 10.59 -23.96
C LYS A 257 -16.42 11.98 -23.35
N SER A 258 -16.60 12.06 -22.05
CA SER A 258 -16.67 13.35 -21.33
C SER A 258 -15.34 13.67 -20.65
N ILE A 259 -15.07 14.98 -20.55
CA ILE A 259 -13.90 15.54 -19.87
C ILE A 259 -14.40 16.53 -18.84
N SER A 260 -13.93 16.38 -17.59
CA SER A 260 -14.31 17.30 -16.52
C SER A 260 -13.71 18.70 -16.71
N ALA A 261 -14.32 19.71 -16.09
CA ALA A 261 -13.59 20.91 -15.75
C ALA A 261 -12.34 20.56 -14.90
N PRO A 262 -11.32 21.45 -14.82
CA PRO A 262 -10.17 21.22 -13.96
C PRO A 262 -10.59 20.93 -12.51
N LEU A 263 -10.16 19.79 -11.98
CA LEU A 263 -10.34 19.42 -10.57
C LEU A 263 -9.36 20.22 -9.69
N ALA A 264 -8.16 20.46 -10.21
CA ALA A 264 -7.12 21.26 -9.60
C ALA A 264 -6.25 21.87 -10.70
N THR A 265 -5.59 23.01 -10.39
CA THR A 265 -4.73 23.74 -11.32
C THR A 265 -3.31 23.90 -10.76
N GLY A 266 -2.32 24.12 -11.63
CA GLY A 266 -0.92 24.24 -11.24
C GLY A 266 -0.32 22.94 -10.72
N VAL A 267 -0.92 21.81 -11.10
CA VAL A 267 -0.50 20.47 -10.66
C VAL A 267 0.76 20.03 -11.41
N THR A 268 1.71 19.47 -10.68
CA THR A 268 2.96 18.93 -11.25
C THR A 268 3.06 17.42 -11.15
N SER A 269 2.34 16.80 -10.22
CA SER A 269 2.16 15.34 -10.12
C SER A 269 0.98 15.03 -9.20
N TYR A 270 0.42 13.85 -9.33
CA TYR A 270 -0.70 13.40 -8.49
C TYR A 270 -0.66 11.90 -8.24
N VAL A 271 -1.37 11.45 -7.21
CA VAL A 271 -1.55 10.05 -6.83
C VAL A 271 -3.00 9.82 -6.43
N LEU A 272 -3.58 8.75 -6.96
CA LEU A 272 -4.96 8.34 -6.68
C LEU A 272 -5.01 7.43 -5.45
N LEU A 273 -6.02 7.59 -4.61
CA LEU A 273 -6.28 6.66 -3.51
C LEU A 273 -7.40 5.70 -3.88
N GLY A 274 -7.05 4.53 -4.33
CA GLY A 274 -8.00 3.43 -4.52
C GLY A 274 -9.33 3.89 -5.13
N ASP A 275 -10.42 3.26 -4.71
CA ASP A 275 -11.77 3.54 -5.22
C ASP A 275 -12.43 4.80 -4.62
N SER A 276 -11.73 5.54 -3.77
CA SER A 276 -12.33 6.66 -3.01
C SER A 276 -12.55 7.94 -3.82
N GLY A 277 -11.99 8.04 -5.01
CA GLY A 277 -11.98 9.30 -5.78
C GLY A 277 -11.12 10.40 -5.17
N ARG A 278 -10.40 10.12 -4.08
CA ARG A 278 -9.47 11.06 -3.44
C ARG A 278 -8.16 11.10 -4.19
N ILE A 279 -7.65 12.31 -4.37
CA ILE A 279 -6.42 12.55 -5.11
C ILE A 279 -5.51 13.43 -4.26
N VAL A 280 -4.31 12.96 -3.99
CA VAL A 280 -3.24 13.81 -3.47
C VAL A 280 -2.44 14.34 -4.65
N TYR A 281 -2.20 15.63 -4.66
CA TYR A 281 -1.43 16.24 -5.72
C TYR A 281 -0.41 17.26 -5.20
N LEU A 282 0.64 17.42 -5.97
CA LEU A 282 1.67 18.42 -5.78
C LEU A 282 1.42 19.56 -6.77
N SER A 283 1.38 20.78 -6.27
CA SER A 283 1.30 21.98 -7.12
C SER A 283 2.47 22.92 -6.86
N LYS A 284 2.87 23.67 -7.89
CA LYS A 284 3.84 24.76 -7.76
C LYS A 284 3.12 26.08 -7.66
N LYS A 285 3.53 26.91 -6.69
CA LYS A 285 3.15 28.30 -6.60
C LYS A 285 4.37 29.17 -6.85
N MET A 286 4.26 30.08 -7.81
CA MET A 286 5.27 31.13 -8.00
C MET A 286 4.84 32.35 -7.18
N GLY A 287 5.67 32.75 -6.23
CA GLY A 287 5.49 33.95 -5.42
C GLY A 287 6.73 34.84 -5.54
N GLY A 288 6.76 35.73 -6.54
CA GLY A 288 7.94 36.54 -6.84
C GLY A 288 9.14 35.67 -7.28
N SER A 289 10.28 35.81 -6.63
CA SER A 289 11.49 35.03 -6.94
C SER A 289 11.56 33.66 -6.26
N LYS A 290 10.56 33.29 -5.44
CA LYS A 290 10.54 32.01 -4.70
C LYS A 290 9.48 31.07 -5.29
N THR A 291 9.90 29.85 -5.55
CA THR A 291 9.00 28.75 -5.93
C THR A 291 8.67 27.96 -4.67
N SER A 292 7.40 27.83 -4.34
CA SER A 292 6.94 26.93 -3.27
C SER A 292 6.18 25.74 -3.88
N GLN A 293 6.31 24.59 -3.22
CA GLN A 293 5.58 23.37 -3.56
C GLN A 293 4.50 23.15 -2.51
N VAL A 294 3.28 22.84 -2.95
CA VAL A 294 2.14 22.65 -2.07
C VAL A 294 1.58 21.25 -2.30
N ILE A 295 1.52 20.45 -1.24
CA ILE A 295 0.78 19.19 -1.22
C ILE A 295 -0.65 19.48 -0.81
N SER A 296 -1.59 19.07 -1.64
CA SER A 296 -3.03 19.20 -1.39
C SER A 296 -3.74 17.90 -1.65
N ILE A 297 -4.92 17.74 -1.06
CA ILE A 297 -5.83 16.63 -1.34
C ILE A 297 -7.13 17.18 -1.93
N TYR A 298 -7.57 16.57 -3.02
CA TYR A 298 -8.88 16.73 -3.60
C TYR A 298 -9.77 15.59 -3.09
N ASP A 299 -10.95 15.93 -2.56
CA ASP A 299 -11.94 14.98 -2.04
C ASP A 299 -13.32 15.51 -2.39
N ASP A 300 -13.98 14.91 -3.37
CA ASP A 300 -15.34 15.24 -3.80
C ASP A 300 -15.62 16.76 -3.98
N GLY A 301 -14.83 17.39 -4.84
CA GLY A 301 -14.94 18.84 -5.12
C GLY A 301 -14.29 19.76 -4.10
N LYS A 302 -13.82 19.23 -2.98
CA LYS A 302 -13.15 20.00 -1.94
C LYS A 302 -11.64 19.86 -2.00
N ILE A 303 -10.94 20.98 -2.07
CA ILE A 303 -9.48 21.01 -1.98
C ILE A 303 -9.06 21.37 -0.55
N THR A 304 -8.20 20.54 0.03
CA THR A 304 -7.59 20.78 1.34
C THR A 304 -6.08 20.83 1.20
N LYS A 305 -5.48 21.98 1.51
CA LYS A 305 -4.03 22.13 1.54
C LYS A 305 -3.47 21.42 2.77
N LEU A 306 -2.48 20.55 2.56
CA LEU A 306 -1.86 19.77 3.62
C LEU A 306 -0.53 20.38 4.08
N LYS A 307 0.41 20.60 3.16
CA LYS A 307 1.76 21.06 3.49
C LYS A 307 2.35 21.94 2.40
N THR A 308 3.18 22.90 2.80
CA THR A 308 3.96 23.76 1.89
C THR A 308 5.44 23.59 2.16
N TYR A 309 6.22 23.59 1.09
CA TYR A 309 7.66 23.62 1.11
C TYR A 309 8.14 24.81 0.29
N ASP A 310 8.97 25.66 0.89
CA ASP A 310 9.47 26.91 0.28
C ASP A 310 10.88 26.71 -0.31
N ASP A 311 11.09 25.56 -0.95
CA ASP A 311 12.32 25.20 -1.64
C ASP A 311 12.05 24.44 -2.93
N ALA A 312 13.09 24.28 -3.75
CA ALA A 312 13.02 23.60 -5.06
C ALA A 312 13.38 22.12 -5.02
N LYS A 313 13.50 21.49 -3.83
CA LYS A 313 13.84 20.06 -3.75
C LYS A 313 12.74 19.22 -4.37
N THR A 314 13.13 18.21 -5.14
CA THR A 314 12.19 17.22 -5.68
C THR A 314 11.38 16.61 -4.56
N THR A 315 10.06 16.57 -4.75
CA THR A 315 9.12 16.00 -3.81
C THR A 315 8.40 14.83 -4.48
N LEU A 316 8.50 13.66 -3.90
CA LEU A 316 7.75 12.46 -4.28
C LEU A 316 6.59 12.30 -3.32
N ILE A 317 5.43 11.95 -3.85
CA ILE A 317 4.22 11.71 -3.05
C ILE A 317 3.71 10.29 -3.28
N GLY A 318 3.23 9.65 -2.22
CA GLY A 318 2.52 8.38 -2.25
C GLY A 318 1.28 8.49 -1.39
N PHE A 319 0.15 8.00 -1.88
CA PHE A 319 -1.10 8.02 -1.14
C PHE A 319 -1.72 6.62 -1.18
N PHE A 320 -2.04 6.06 -0.03
CA PHE A 320 -2.45 4.66 0.07
C PHE A 320 -3.29 4.41 1.31
N ARG A 321 -3.93 3.24 1.37
CA ARG A 321 -4.73 2.80 2.50
C ARG A 321 -4.20 1.50 3.06
N ASN A 322 -4.15 1.40 4.38
CA ASN A 322 -3.88 0.17 5.10
C ASN A 322 -4.79 0.09 6.33
N ASN A 323 -5.51 -1.02 6.52
CA ASN A 323 -6.44 -1.24 7.63
C ASN A 323 -7.40 -0.04 7.86
N ASP A 324 -8.07 0.41 6.79
CA ASP A 324 -9.01 1.54 6.77
C ASP A 324 -8.43 2.91 7.17
N ILE A 325 -7.11 3.02 7.29
CA ILE A 325 -6.41 4.27 7.53
C ILE A 325 -5.75 4.73 6.24
N ASP A 326 -6.00 5.98 5.87
CA ASP A 326 -5.33 6.63 4.75
C ASP A 326 -3.94 7.11 5.19
N TYR A 327 -2.94 6.92 4.35
CA TYR A 327 -1.56 7.33 4.61
C TYR A 327 -1.05 8.20 3.46
N LEU A 328 -0.34 9.26 3.82
CA LEU A 328 0.46 10.05 2.90
C LEU A 328 1.95 9.79 3.17
N ALA A 329 2.67 9.34 2.15
CA ALA A 329 4.12 9.28 2.18
C ALA A 329 4.71 10.45 1.36
N VAL A 330 5.73 11.10 1.89
CA VAL A 330 6.41 12.22 1.23
C VAL A 330 7.91 11.95 1.26
N GLY A 331 8.49 11.76 0.07
CA GLY A 331 9.93 11.58 -0.14
C GLY A 331 10.58 12.90 -0.56
N ARG A 332 11.63 13.34 0.16
CA ARG A 332 12.39 14.56 -0.17
C ARG A 332 13.84 14.44 0.26
N GLY A 333 14.76 14.70 -0.67
CA GLY A 333 16.19 14.57 -0.40
C GLY A 333 16.53 13.14 0.05
N GLU A 334 16.95 12.97 1.28
CA GLU A 334 17.31 11.68 1.88
C GLU A 334 16.22 11.10 2.81
N MET A 335 15.06 11.75 2.91
CA MET A 335 14.04 11.39 3.90
C MET A 335 12.72 11.05 3.27
N VAL A 336 12.10 9.96 3.77
CA VAL A 336 10.67 9.68 3.58
C VAL A 336 9.94 9.90 4.89
N SER A 337 8.89 10.70 4.84
CA SER A 337 7.99 10.94 5.98
C SER A 337 6.64 10.29 5.71
N VAL A 338 6.10 9.56 6.67
CA VAL A 338 4.79 8.89 6.55
C VAL A 338 3.80 9.49 7.55
N TYR A 339 2.63 9.89 7.05
CA TYR A 339 1.58 10.57 7.82
C TYR A 339 0.27 9.77 7.74
N PRO A 340 -0.21 9.14 8.84
CA PRO A 340 -1.52 8.53 8.88
C PRO A 340 -2.62 9.60 9.01
N ASP A 341 -3.80 9.31 8.47
CA ASP A 341 -4.99 10.16 8.52
C ASP A 341 -4.72 11.64 8.14
N PRO A 342 -4.16 11.92 6.95
CA PRO A 342 -3.71 13.27 6.62
C PRO A 342 -4.81 14.33 6.73
N LEU A 343 -6.07 14.00 6.39
CA LEU A 343 -7.21 14.92 6.53
C LEU A 343 -7.62 15.14 7.99
N LYS A 344 -7.58 14.11 8.82
CA LYS A 344 -7.92 14.21 10.25
C LYS A 344 -6.88 15.04 11.00
N ARG A 345 -5.61 14.82 10.71
CA ARG A 345 -4.50 15.58 11.29
C ARG A 345 -4.59 17.06 10.98
N GLN A 346 -4.90 17.41 9.73
CA GLN A 346 -5.04 18.79 9.32
C GLN A 346 -6.18 19.51 10.06
N ARG A 347 -7.27 18.81 10.40
CA ARG A 347 -8.39 19.36 11.16
C ARG A 347 -8.08 19.56 12.63
N GLN A 348 -7.26 18.68 13.24
CA GLN A 348 -7.08 18.63 14.71
C GLN A 348 -5.92 19.46 15.23
N SER A 349 -4.87 19.69 14.45
CA SER A 349 -3.64 20.22 15.05
C SER A 349 -2.88 21.26 14.26
N HIS A 350 -3.26 21.67 13.07
CA HIS A 350 -2.38 22.49 12.23
C HIS A 350 -0.96 21.89 12.07
N ASP A 351 -0.71 20.72 12.65
CA ASP A 351 0.60 20.16 12.93
C ASP A 351 0.90 18.99 11.98
N PHE A 352 0.89 19.30 10.68
CA PHE A 352 1.45 18.41 9.67
C PHE A 352 2.98 18.32 9.79
N ASN A 353 3.55 18.87 10.86
CA ASN A 353 5.00 18.89 11.10
C ASN A 353 5.52 17.64 11.81
N LYS A 354 4.64 16.82 12.40
CA LYS A 354 5.02 15.57 13.06
C LYS A 354 4.62 14.38 12.19
N SER A 355 5.55 13.85 11.41
CA SER A 355 5.39 12.53 10.79
C SER A 355 5.42 11.46 11.88
N VAL A 356 4.80 10.32 11.59
CA VAL A 356 4.80 9.16 12.50
C VAL A 356 6.03 8.30 12.25
N ALA A 357 6.57 8.34 11.04
CA ALA A 357 7.75 7.60 10.67
C ALA A 357 8.66 8.42 9.76
N TYR A 358 9.95 8.25 9.97
CA TYR A 358 10.99 8.78 9.12
C TYR A 358 11.88 7.63 8.66
N LEU A 359 12.02 7.48 7.33
CA LEU A 359 13.02 6.61 6.76
C LEU A 359 14.15 7.48 6.23
N SER A 360 15.38 7.14 6.61
CA SER A 360 16.57 7.76 6.04
C SER A 360 17.09 6.86 4.92
N SER A 361 17.28 7.46 3.74
CA SER A 361 17.96 6.85 2.59
C SER A 361 19.22 7.64 2.28
N PRO A 362 20.35 7.28 2.87
CA PRO A 362 21.62 7.96 2.62
C PRO A 362 21.96 7.97 1.12
N GLY A 363 22.28 9.15 0.59
CA GLY A 363 22.55 9.35 -0.82
C GLY A 363 21.38 9.82 -1.67
N GLY A 364 20.17 9.94 -1.07
CA GLY A 364 18.99 10.50 -1.71
C GLY A 364 17.93 9.48 -2.07
N ILE A 365 16.82 10.00 -2.64
CA ILE A 365 15.66 9.23 -3.07
C ILE A 365 15.30 9.68 -4.49
N ASP A 366 15.41 8.77 -5.45
CA ASP A 366 15.03 9.02 -6.84
C ASP A 366 13.64 8.47 -7.15
N TRP A 367 13.19 7.47 -6.36
CA TRP A 367 11.89 6.85 -6.52
C TRP A 367 11.28 6.45 -5.17
N MET A 368 9.97 6.40 -5.14
CA MET A 368 9.18 5.92 -4.01
C MET A 368 7.98 5.14 -4.55
N LYS A 369 7.72 3.96 -3.99
CA LYS A 369 6.58 3.12 -4.33
C LYS A 369 5.92 2.58 -3.07
N VAL A 370 4.62 2.39 -3.13
CA VAL A 370 3.85 1.70 -2.09
C VAL A 370 3.42 0.36 -2.66
N ASN A 371 3.54 -0.69 -1.87
CA ASN A 371 3.07 -1.99 -2.32
C ASN A 371 1.53 -2.01 -2.43
N PRO A 372 0.94 -2.87 -3.28
CA PRO A 372 -0.51 -2.88 -3.54
C PRO A 372 -1.39 -3.06 -2.30
N THR A 373 -0.88 -3.67 -1.24
CA THR A 373 -1.63 -3.85 0.02
C THR A 373 -1.54 -2.63 0.96
N GLY A 374 -0.79 -1.59 0.58
CA GLY A 374 -0.57 -0.41 1.41
C GLY A 374 0.28 -0.65 2.67
N ARG A 375 0.88 -1.84 2.81
CA ARG A 375 1.64 -2.19 4.00
C ARG A 375 3.07 -1.65 3.98
N PHE A 376 3.73 -1.70 2.81
CA PHE A 376 5.13 -1.32 2.68
C PHE A 376 5.29 -0.07 1.84
N VAL A 377 6.03 0.89 2.35
CA VAL A 377 6.55 2.03 1.60
C VAL A 377 8.01 1.77 1.29
N LEU A 378 8.33 1.70 0.00
CA LEU A 378 9.69 1.50 -0.49
C LEU A 378 10.18 2.79 -1.13
N ALA A 379 11.42 3.13 -0.88
CA ALA A 379 12.07 4.26 -1.53
C ALA A 379 13.54 3.95 -1.74
N GLY A 380 14.17 4.58 -2.73
CA GLY A 380 15.57 4.30 -2.97
C GLY A 380 16.23 5.18 -4.01
N LYS A 381 17.52 4.89 -4.21
CA LYS A 381 18.37 5.45 -5.24
C LYS A 381 19.34 4.38 -5.72
N GLY A 382 19.38 4.17 -7.05
CA GLY A 382 20.16 3.07 -7.62
C GLY A 382 19.70 1.72 -7.04
N ASN A 383 20.64 0.92 -6.54
CA ASN A 383 20.36 -0.39 -5.93
C ASN A 383 20.07 -0.35 -4.42
N LYS A 384 20.17 0.83 -3.77
CA LYS A 384 19.87 0.98 -2.35
C LYS A 384 18.38 1.21 -2.14
N VAL A 385 17.77 0.40 -1.29
CA VAL A 385 16.34 0.45 -1.00
C VAL A 385 16.14 0.55 0.51
N VAL A 386 15.29 1.48 0.92
CA VAL A 386 14.74 1.54 2.27
C VAL A 386 13.27 1.17 2.23
N CYS A 387 12.82 0.47 3.25
CA CYS A 387 11.45 -0.03 3.37
C CYS A 387 10.90 0.30 4.75
N TYR A 388 9.68 0.81 4.78
CA TYR A 388 8.90 1.01 6.00
C TYR A 388 7.70 0.08 6.03
N ASP A 389 7.59 -0.71 7.09
CA ASP A 389 6.41 -1.54 7.37
C ASP A 389 5.41 -0.72 8.20
N VAL A 390 4.32 -0.31 7.56
CA VAL A 390 3.28 0.52 8.17
C VAL A 390 2.60 -0.16 9.37
N GLU A 391 2.49 -1.49 9.33
CA GLU A 391 1.83 -2.26 10.38
C GLU A 391 2.70 -2.39 11.64
N THR A 392 3.98 -2.67 11.46
CA THR A 392 4.89 -2.85 12.60
C THR A 392 5.66 -1.59 12.97
N THR A 393 5.59 -0.56 12.14
CA THR A 393 6.33 0.69 12.29
C THR A 393 7.85 0.52 12.29
N GLU A 394 8.34 -0.54 11.60
CA GLU A 394 9.76 -0.86 11.50
C GLU A 394 10.35 -0.44 10.15
N ASN A 395 11.63 -0.10 10.18
CA ASN A 395 12.41 0.27 9.00
C ASN A 395 13.41 -0.83 8.66
N TYR A 396 13.56 -1.07 7.36
CA TYR A 396 14.54 -2.01 6.81
C TYR A 396 15.34 -1.30 5.72
N SER A 397 16.59 -1.71 5.54
CA SER A 397 17.41 -1.30 4.40
C SER A 397 18.05 -2.53 3.77
N PHE A 398 18.14 -2.54 2.44
CA PHE A 398 18.78 -3.61 1.68
C PHE A 398 19.33 -3.08 0.37
N GLU A 399 20.24 -3.82 -0.23
CA GLU A 399 20.77 -3.54 -1.56
C GLU A 399 20.22 -4.60 -2.53
N LEU A 400 19.80 -4.14 -3.70
CA LEU A 400 19.44 -5.03 -4.79
C LEU A 400 20.72 -5.56 -5.44
N ALA A 401 20.74 -6.86 -5.71
CA ALA A 401 21.89 -7.53 -6.32
C ALA A 401 22.02 -7.17 -7.80
#